data_7bc08e64d8aed3f2bc5356a0373d9f60
#
_entry.id   7bc08e64d8aed3f2bc5356a0373d9f60
#
_cell.length_a   1.000
_cell.length_b   1.000
_cell.length_c   1.000
_cell.angle_alpha   90.00
_cell.angle_beta   90.00
_cell.angle_gamma   90.00
#
_symmetry.space_group_name_H-M   'P 1'
#
loop_
_entity.id
_entity.type
_entity.pdbx_description
1 polymer ?
#
loop_
_entity_poly.entity_id
_entity_poly.type
_entity_poly.pdbx_seq_one_letter_code
_entity_poly.pdbx_strand_id
1 'polypeptide(L)'
;MPRILGIDLPKEKRIEAALPYIYGIGPTRSRQILDEVKISKDKRAKDLTEEEISRITTLLQKNYVTEGDLRREINENVRRHMEIGTYRGIRHRKGLPVRGQRTKTNARTRKGKKPVVGHIIKKEAAPVKKSPPPKAG
;
A
#
# COMPACT_ATOMS: atom_id res chain seq x y z
N MET A 1 -1.50 -13.72 -17.41
CA MET A 1 -0.76 -13.17 -16.24
C MET A 1 -1.07 -14.05 -15.06
N PRO A 2 -0.06 -14.59 -14.37
CA PRO A 2 -0.33 -15.34 -13.15
C PRO A 2 -0.95 -14.39 -12.12
N ARG A 3 -2.12 -14.77 -11.61
CA ARG A 3 -2.88 -13.98 -10.64
C ARG A 3 -3.00 -14.76 -9.34
N ILE A 4 -2.53 -14.17 -8.25
CA ILE A 4 -2.58 -14.78 -6.91
C ILE A 4 -3.31 -13.83 -5.96
N LEU A 5 -4.32 -14.32 -5.26
CA LEU A 5 -5.19 -13.53 -4.36
C LEU A 5 -5.75 -12.25 -5.03
N GLY A 6 -6.04 -12.32 -6.32
CA GLY A 6 -6.57 -11.19 -7.07
C GLY A 6 -5.51 -10.19 -7.57
N ILE A 7 -4.21 -10.42 -7.31
CA ILE A 7 -3.11 -9.54 -7.72
C ILE A 7 -2.38 -10.13 -8.89
N ASP A 8 -2.15 -9.30 -9.90
CA ASP A 8 -1.38 -9.68 -11.08
C ASP A 8 0.13 -9.58 -10.78
N LEU A 9 0.82 -10.70 -10.96
CA LEU A 9 2.26 -10.76 -10.75
C LEU A 9 3.03 -10.42 -12.04
N PRO A 10 4.19 -9.74 -11.93
CA PRO A 10 5.03 -9.42 -13.08
C PRO A 10 5.60 -10.69 -13.71
N LYS A 11 5.30 -10.90 -14.99
CA LYS A 11 5.60 -12.13 -15.74
C LYS A 11 7.09 -12.47 -15.81
N GLU A 12 7.91 -11.43 -16.01
CA GLU A 12 9.34 -11.58 -16.29
C GLU A 12 10.21 -11.77 -15.04
N LYS A 13 9.65 -11.55 -13.86
CA LYS A 13 10.38 -11.70 -12.60
C LYS A 13 10.41 -13.14 -12.13
N ARG A 14 11.49 -13.52 -11.41
CA ARG A 14 11.53 -14.77 -10.66
C ARG A 14 10.42 -14.77 -9.61
N ILE A 15 9.86 -15.94 -9.33
CA ILE A 15 8.75 -16.06 -8.39
C ILE A 15 9.10 -15.53 -6.99
N GLU A 16 10.35 -15.72 -6.54
CA GLU A 16 10.86 -15.16 -5.30
C GLU A 16 10.70 -13.63 -5.23
N ALA A 17 10.96 -12.94 -6.34
CA ALA A 17 10.87 -11.48 -6.45
C ALA A 17 9.47 -10.99 -6.86
N ALA A 18 8.61 -11.88 -7.34
CA ALA A 18 7.24 -11.58 -7.74
C ALA A 18 6.26 -11.65 -6.55
N LEU A 19 6.42 -12.62 -5.65
CA LEU A 19 5.54 -12.75 -4.46
C LEU A 19 5.53 -11.52 -3.55
N PRO A 20 6.64 -10.78 -3.33
CA PRO A 20 6.62 -9.54 -2.54
C PRO A 20 5.77 -8.40 -3.10
N TYR A 21 5.19 -8.52 -4.30
CA TYR A 21 4.19 -7.59 -4.80
C TYR A 21 2.85 -7.71 -4.05
N ILE A 22 2.63 -8.86 -3.40
CA ILE A 22 1.48 -9.08 -2.53
C ILE A 22 1.76 -8.38 -1.19
N TYR A 23 0.88 -7.47 -0.80
CA TYR A 23 1.03 -6.73 0.45
C TYR A 23 0.96 -7.67 1.66
N GLY A 24 2.00 -7.65 2.49
CA GLY A 24 2.17 -8.55 3.65
C GLY A 24 3.20 -9.66 3.43
N ILE A 25 3.66 -9.85 2.18
CA ILE A 25 4.72 -10.81 1.85
C ILE A 25 6.01 -10.05 1.55
N GLY A 26 7.02 -10.29 2.36
CA GLY A 26 8.37 -9.79 2.12
C GLY A 26 9.28 -10.87 1.53
N PRO A 27 10.55 -10.55 1.21
CA PRO A 27 11.47 -11.51 0.60
C PRO A 27 11.72 -12.75 1.47
N THR A 28 11.75 -12.61 2.78
CA THR A 28 11.92 -13.74 3.71
C THR A 28 10.73 -14.68 3.65
N ARG A 29 9.51 -14.15 3.76
CA ARG A 29 8.27 -14.95 3.65
C ARG A 29 8.13 -15.58 2.28
N SER A 30 8.50 -14.87 1.21
CA SER A 30 8.50 -15.41 -0.15
C SER A 30 9.33 -16.69 -0.25
N ARG A 31 10.54 -16.70 0.30
CA ARG A 31 11.42 -17.88 0.33
C ARG A 31 10.79 -19.02 1.12
N GLN A 32 10.29 -18.75 2.31
CA GLN A 32 9.62 -19.75 3.16
C GLN A 32 8.44 -20.40 2.44
N ILE A 33 7.57 -19.61 1.82
CA ILE A 33 6.42 -20.09 1.05
C ILE A 33 6.87 -21.02 -0.09
N LEU A 34 7.89 -20.62 -0.84
CA LEU A 34 8.40 -21.42 -1.95
C LEU A 34 9.05 -22.73 -1.49
N ASP A 35 9.75 -22.71 -0.35
CA ASP A 35 10.35 -23.89 0.26
C ASP A 35 9.26 -24.89 0.74
N GLU A 36 8.16 -24.39 1.34
CA GLU A 36 7.01 -25.19 1.77
C GLU A 36 6.27 -25.85 0.60
N VAL A 37 6.06 -25.09 -0.48
CA VAL A 37 5.37 -25.58 -1.69
C VAL A 37 6.30 -26.42 -2.59
N LYS A 38 7.61 -26.44 -2.31
CA LYS A 38 8.65 -27.13 -3.09
C LYS A 38 8.75 -26.63 -4.55
N ILE A 39 8.67 -25.31 -4.73
CA ILE A 39 8.83 -24.65 -6.03
C ILE A 39 10.20 -24.00 -6.10
N SER A 40 10.87 -24.13 -7.24
CA SER A 40 12.16 -23.47 -7.47
C SER A 40 12.04 -21.95 -7.41
N LYS A 41 12.90 -21.30 -6.62
CA LYS A 41 12.95 -19.84 -6.44
C LYS A 41 13.29 -19.07 -7.71
N ASP A 42 14.03 -19.72 -8.61
CA ASP A 42 14.51 -19.15 -9.87
C ASP A 42 13.47 -19.22 -10.99
N LYS A 43 12.40 -20.02 -10.83
CA LYS A 43 11.32 -20.13 -11.80
C LYS A 43 10.70 -18.77 -12.06
N ARG A 44 10.44 -18.41 -13.32
CA ARG A 44 9.77 -17.15 -13.64
C ARG A 44 8.27 -17.26 -13.38
N ALA A 45 7.66 -16.13 -13.04
CA ALA A 45 6.21 -16.09 -12.73
C ALA A 45 5.36 -16.57 -13.92
N LYS A 46 5.79 -16.34 -15.16
CA LYS A 46 5.10 -16.82 -16.38
C LYS A 46 5.09 -18.34 -16.56
N ASP A 47 6.07 -19.02 -15.99
CA ASP A 47 6.27 -20.47 -16.17
C ASP A 47 5.59 -21.29 -15.06
N LEU A 48 4.82 -20.63 -14.19
CA LEU A 48 4.04 -21.28 -13.15
C LEU A 48 2.86 -22.04 -13.74
N THR A 49 2.65 -23.27 -13.27
CA THR A 49 1.44 -24.04 -13.58
C THR A 49 0.26 -23.62 -12.73
N GLU A 50 -0.95 -23.89 -13.18
CA GLU A 50 -2.17 -23.58 -12.39
C GLU A 50 -2.22 -24.32 -11.05
N GLU A 51 -1.70 -25.55 -11.03
CA GLU A 51 -1.57 -26.31 -9.79
C GLU A 51 -0.64 -25.64 -8.77
N GLU A 52 0.51 -25.14 -9.23
CA GLU A 52 1.46 -24.41 -8.37
C GLU A 52 0.85 -23.13 -7.83
N ILE A 53 0.14 -22.38 -8.67
CA ILE A 53 -0.60 -21.16 -8.28
C ILE A 53 -1.67 -21.50 -7.22
N SER A 54 -2.40 -22.59 -7.41
CA SER A 54 -3.42 -23.04 -6.46
C SER A 54 -2.81 -23.41 -5.10
N ARG A 55 -1.69 -24.15 -5.09
CA ARG A 55 -0.97 -24.52 -3.85
C ARG A 55 -0.48 -23.27 -3.11
N ILE A 56 0.13 -22.32 -3.81
CA ILE A 56 0.57 -21.06 -3.22
C ILE A 56 -0.62 -20.30 -2.64
N THR A 57 -1.71 -20.17 -3.38
CA THR A 57 -2.92 -19.45 -2.95
C THR A 57 -3.53 -20.07 -1.69
N THR A 58 -3.66 -21.39 -1.66
CA THR A 58 -4.19 -22.13 -0.50
C THR A 58 -3.32 -21.94 0.74
N LEU A 59 -2.00 -22.01 0.59
CA LEU A 59 -1.06 -21.81 1.69
C LEU A 59 -1.12 -20.37 2.21
N LEU A 60 -1.19 -19.38 1.32
CA LEU A 60 -1.31 -17.98 1.68
C LEU A 60 -2.58 -17.69 2.47
N GLN A 61 -3.72 -18.19 2.01
CA GLN A 61 -5.01 -18.01 2.69
C GLN A 61 -5.04 -18.66 4.08
N LYS A 62 -4.33 -19.77 4.25
CA LYS A 62 -4.32 -20.55 5.50
C LYS A 62 -3.41 -19.94 6.57
N ASN A 63 -2.21 -19.50 6.19
CA ASN A 63 -1.13 -19.19 7.12
C ASN A 63 -0.80 -17.70 7.20
N TYR A 64 -1.26 -16.87 6.26
CA TYR A 64 -0.85 -15.48 6.18
C TYR A 64 -2.03 -14.52 6.05
N VAL A 65 -2.01 -13.48 6.86
CA VAL A 65 -2.90 -12.33 6.67
C VAL A 65 -2.25 -11.41 5.64
N THR A 66 -2.94 -11.18 4.54
CA THR A 66 -2.40 -10.43 3.39
C THR A 66 -3.41 -9.41 2.87
N GLU A 67 -2.93 -8.49 2.05
CA GLU A 67 -3.73 -7.51 1.31
C GLU A 67 -4.79 -6.77 2.13
N GLY A 68 -6.06 -6.95 1.79
CA GLY A 68 -7.19 -6.23 2.38
C GLY A 68 -7.33 -6.45 3.88
N ASP A 69 -7.15 -7.69 4.32
CA ASP A 69 -7.29 -8.07 5.72
C ASP A 69 -6.17 -7.45 6.56
N LEU A 70 -4.93 -7.51 6.08
CA LEU A 70 -3.81 -6.87 6.75
C LEU A 70 -3.96 -5.34 6.80
N ARG A 71 -4.44 -4.71 5.71
CA ARG A 71 -4.70 -3.26 5.69
C ARG A 71 -5.79 -2.88 6.69
N ARG A 72 -6.82 -3.71 6.81
CA ARG A 72 -7.90 -3.53 7.77
C ARG A 72 -7.39 -3.60 9.19
N GLU A 73 -6.64 -4.64 9.53
CA GLU A 73 -6.03 -4.82 10.84
C GLU A 73 -5.12 -3.64 11.23
N ILE A 74 -4.26 -3.18 10.32
CA ILE A 74 -3.39 -2.02 10.56
C ILE A 74 -4.22 -0.76 10.82
N ASN A 75 -5.25 -0.52 10.01
CA ASN A 75 -6.11 0.65 10.18
C ASN A 75 -6.90 0.60 11.50
N GLU A 76 -7.40 -0.55 11.90
CA GLU A 76 -8.07 -0.77 13.18
C GLU A 76 -7.12 -0.51 14.36
N ASN A 77 -5.88 -0.99 14.27
CA ASN A 77 -4.87 -0.73 15.29
C ASN A 77 -4.56 0.77 15.43
N VAL A 78 -4.43 1.48 14.32
CA VAL A 78 -4.23 2.95 14.32
C VAL A 78 -5.46 3.66 14.89
N ARG A 79 -6.65 3.25 14.48
CA ARG A 79 -7.92 3.82 14.96
C ARG A 79 -8.07 3.64 16.46
N ARG A 80 -7.81 2.45 16.98
CA ARG A 80 -7.83 2.17 18.42
C ARG A 80 -6.90 3.11 19.20
N HIS A 81 -5.67 3.35 18.71
CA HIS A 81 -4.77 4.32 19.33
C HIS A 81 -5.31 5.75 19.33
N MET A 82 -6.03 6.15 18.27
CA MET A 82 -6.66 7.47 18.19
C MET A 82 -7.84 7.61 19.16
N GLU A 83 -8.65 6.57 19.32
CA GLU A 83 -9.82 6.52 20.19
C GLU A 83 -9.41 6.57 21.68
N ILE A 84 -8.42 5.78 22.07
CA ILE A 84 -7.86 5.79 23.44
C ILE A 84 -7.14 7.11 23.75
N GLY A 85 -6.80 7.93 22.75
CA GLY A 85 -6.10 9.21 22.96
C GLY A 85 -4.63 9.09 23.33
N THR A 86 -3.98 7.96 22.98
CA THR A 86 -2.55 7.76 23.22
C THR A 86 -1.69 8.79 22.49
N TYR A 87 -0.46 9.03 22.96
CA TYR A 87 0.49 9.90 22.26
C TYR A 87 0.66 9.51 20.79
N ARG A 88 0.77 8.21 20.49
CA ARG A 88 0.85 7.69 19.11
C ARG A 88 -0.41 8.03 18.33
N GLY A 89 -1.58 7.87 18.92
CA GLY A 89 -2.86 8.20 18.29
C GLY A 89 -2.99 9.69 17.95
N ILE A 90 -2.59 10.57 18.88
CA ILE A 90 -2.56 12.02 18.63
C ILE A 90 -1.60 12.36 17.49
N ARG A 91 -0.44 11.71 17.42
CA ARG A 91 0.53 11.89 16.33
C ARG A 91 -0.02 11.43 14.99
N HIS A 92 -0.71 10.28 14.94
CA HIS A 92 -1.40 9.81 13.74
C HIS A 92 -2.48 10.80 13.28
N ARG A 93 -3.33 11.28 14.19
CA ARG A 93 -4.38 12.26 13.89
C ARG A 93 -3.83 13.56 13.31
N LYS A 94 -2.70 14.04 13.83
CA LYS A 94 -2.02 15.25 13.37
C LYS A 94 -1.13 15.04 12.12
N GLY A 95 -1.02 13.83 11.58
CA GLY A 95 -0.13 13.53 10.45
C GLY A 95 1.36 13.73 10.75
N LEU A 96 1.76 13.60 12.02
CA LEU A 96 3.12 13.84 12.48
C LEU A 96 3.89 12.52 12.70
N PRO A 97 5.24 12.55 12.70
CA PRO A 97 6.03 11.37 13.04
C PRO A 97 5.67 10.82 14.42
N VAL A 98 5.54 9.48 14.51
CA VAL A 98 5.03 8.78 15.69
C VAL A 98 6.15 8.28 16.60
N ARG A 99 7.38 8.15 16.07
CA ARG A 99 8.53 7.54 16.75
C ARG A 99 9.47 8.56 17.42
N GLY A 100 8.98 9.70 17.86
CA GLY A 100 9.76 10.68 18.61
C GLY A 100 10.76 11.51 17.79
N GLN A 101 10.69 11.47 16.44
CA GLN A 101 11.59 12.27 15.61
C GLN A 101 11.36 13.77 15.83
N ARG A 102 12.45 14.53 15.72
CA ARG A 102 12.40 16.01 15.80
C ARG A 102 11.57 16.59 14.64
N THR A 103 10.67 17.52 14.98
CA THR A 103 9.75 18.10 14.00
C THR A 103 10.01 19.59 13.71
N LYS A 104 10.94 20.24 14.41
CA LYS A 104 11.25 21.66 14.22
C LYS A 104 11.80 21.93 12.81
N THR A 105 12.78 21.18 12.36
CA THR A 105 13.49 21.37 11.08
C THR A 105 13.12 20.33 10.03
N ASN A 106 13.01 19.07 10.42
CA ASN A 106 12.84 17.90 9.55
C ASN A 106 11.40 17.35 9.58
N ALA A 107 11.23 16.06 9.32
CA ALA A 107 9.95 15.37 9.19
C ALA A 107 9.12 15.82 7.96
N ARG A 108 9.80 16.22 6.89
CA ARG A 108 9.13 16.76 5.69
C ARG A 108 8.25 15.72 4.98
N THR A 109 8.59 14.43 5.03
CA THR A 109 7.78 13.36 4.45
C THR A 109 6.35 13.36 5.00
N ARG A 110 6.18 13.61 6.30
CA ARG A 110 4.86 13.69 6.94
C ARG A 110 4.23 15.07 6.83
N LYS A 111 5.03 16.15 6.96
CA LYS A 111 4.56 17.53 6.95
C LYS A 111 4.33 18.09 5.54
N GLY A 112 4.80 17.42 4.49
CA GLY A 112 4.82 17.96 3.13
C GLY A 112 5.94 18.95 2.87
N LYS A 113 5.99 19.47 1.64
CA LYS A 113 6.99 20.46 1.22
C LYS A 113 6.90 21.73 2.08
N LYS A 114 8.04 22.39 2.34
CA LYS A 114 8.01 23.71 2.98
C LYS A 114 7.31 24.71 2.05
N PRO A 115 6.41 25.56 2.56
CA PRO A 115 5.96 26.71 1.79
C PRO A 115 7.18 27.56 1.47
N VAL A 116 7.37 27.90 0.19
CA VAL A 116 8.44 28.84 -0.23
C VAL A 116 7.97 30.21 0.22
N VAL A 117 8.74 30.84 1.13
CA VAL A 117 8.48 32.21 1.57
C VAL A 117 8.68 33.10 0.33
N GLY A 118 7.62 33.75 -0.13
CA GLY A 118 7.67 34.65 -1.30
C GLY A 118 6.87 34.22 -2.53
N HIS A 119 6.42 32.97 -2.62
CA HIS A 119 5.46 32.58 -3.67
C HIS A 119 4.05 32.49 -3.07
N ILE A 120 3.33 33.58 -3.09
CA ILE A 120 1.89 33.58 -3.06
C ILE A 120 1.44 33.00 -4.39
N ILE A 121 1.25 31.68 -4.45
CA ILE A 121 0.50 31.08 -5.54
C ILE A 121 -0.93 31.61 -5.37
N LYS A 122 -1.27 32.69 -6.10
CA LYS A 122 -2.67 33.00 -6.36
C LYS A 122 -3.25 31.70 -6.93
N LYS A 123 -4.12 31.02 -6.15
CA LYS A 123 -5.01 30.02 -6.72
C LYS A 123 -5.80 30.77 -7.80
N GLU A 124 -5.46 30.55 -9.05
CA GLU A 124 -6.35 30.92 -10.14
C GLU A 124 -7.70 30.26 -9.84
N ALA A 125 -8.69 31.10 -9.61
CA ALA A 125 -10.05 30.63 -9.43
C ALA A 125 -10.41 29.86 -10.70
N ALA A 126 -10.82 28.60 -10.53
CA ALA A 126 -11.25 27.78 -11.65
C ALA A 126 -12.28 28.59 -12.48
N PRO A 127 -12.17 28.61 -13.82
CA PRO A 127 -13.08 29.38 -14.64
C PRO A 127 -14.51 28.91 -14.38
N VAL A 128 -15.36 29.83 -13.89
CA VAL A 128 -16.77 29.60 -13.69
C VAL A 128 -17.35 29.24 -15.05
N LYS A 129 -17.78 28.00 -15.22
CA LYS A 129 -18.55 27.56 -16.38
C LYS A 129 -19.82 28.40 -16.43
N LYS A 130 -19.88 29.38 -17.34
CA LYS A 130 -21.12 30.10 -17.63
C LYS A 130 -22.14 29.09 -18.11
N SER A 131 -23.24 29.02 -17.40
CA SER A 131 -24.43 28.28 -17.83
C SER A 131 -24.93 28.83 -19.16
N PRO A 132 -25.35 27.96 -20.11
CA PRO A 132 -25.91 28.45 -21.38
C PRO A 132 -27.22 29.23 -21.11
N PRO A 133 -27.50 30.28 -21.92
CA PRO A 133 -28.72 31.06 -21.78
C PRO A 133 -29.96 30.20 -22.04
N PRO A 134 -31.10 30.49 -21.38
CA PRO A 134 -32.34 29.76 -21.61
C PRO A 134 -32.78 29.98 -23.06
N LYS A 135 -33.17 28.89 -23.73
CA LYS A 135 -33.80 28.97 -25.04
C LYS A 135 -35.14 29.62 -24.91
N ALA A 136 -35.31 30.77 -25.57
CA ALA A 136 -36.59 31.39 -25.75
C ALA A 136 -37.48 30.46 -26.59
N GLY A 137 -38.66 30.11 -26.07
CA GLY A 137 -39.74 29.45 -26.77
C GLY A 137 -40.55 30.45 -27.59
#